data_3b830a47302e7de5a9b11ed3610944a8
#
_entry.id   3b830a47302e7de5a9b11ed3610944a8
#
_cell.length_a   1.000
_cell.length_b   1.000
_cell.length_c   1.000
_cell.angle_alpha   90.00
_cell.angle_beta   90.00
_cell.angle_gamma   90.00
#
_symmetry.space_group_name_H-M   'P 1'
#
loop_
_entity.id
_entity.type
_entity.pdbx_description
1 polymer ?
#
loop_
_entity_poly.entity_id
_entity_poly.type
_entity_poly.pdbx_seq_one_letter_code
_entity_poly.pdbx_strand_id
1 'polypeptide(L)'
;GPVGRNTGEVIGVFGTLDWQEAKRANLSTLIGGQSSGITQVSFASSVDVHNLRKIESHLQKLQSPVWPQDILGSIDQQRASRGESIFNEYCVSCHARIDRADPDRRIIANMSRVSDVGTDPRMSENSINAQGYSGILRNQYVGLEVGDILLDRKAPVAALLTKATLNVVATPDPDKWFFQRWTDWIVDITKAFFHNEIKSSIKQGNYDPDTTASPLASLNAYKARSLNGIWATAPYLHNGSVPTLYDLLLPKKCEGDPEDGEYRPDQFQVGSREFDPAKVGLKSSGYKGSTFDTSLKGNSNAGHEYASGKTAQLNGKVLKPLTKDEKLDLLEYLKTL
;
A
#
# COMPACT_ATOMS: atom_id res chain seq x y z
N GLY A 1 -6.99 11.34 -2.64
CA GLY A 1 -5.83 11.34 -3.54
C GLY A 1 -4.55 10.92 -2.84
N PRO A 2 -3.40 10.87 -3.52
CA PRO A 2 -2.12 10.48 -2.91
C PRO A 2 -1.72 11.35 -1.71
N VAL A 3 -1.81 12.67 -1.83
CA VAL A 3 -1.50 13.62 -0.74
C VAL A 3 -2.26 13.29 0.54
N GLY A 4 -3.57 13.04 0.45
CA GLY A 4 -4.36 12.68 1.63
C GLY A 4 -3.88 11.41 2.29
N ARG A 5 -3.54 10.37 1.52
CA ARG A 5 -3.01 9.12 2.08
C ARG A 5 -1.65 9.34 2.75
N ASN A 6 -0.72 10.02 2.07
CA ASN A 6 0.62 10.28 2.61
C ASN A 6 0.56 11.18 3.83
N THR A 7 -0.33 12.18 3.85
CA THR A 7 -0.62 12.98 5.06
C THR A 7 -1.07 12.09 6.21
N GLY A 8 -2.01 11.16 5.96
CA GLY A 8 -2.48 10.20 6.97
C GLY A 8 -1.37 9.28 7.47
N GLU A 9 -0.48 8.83 6.61
CA GLU A 9 0.68 8.02 7.00
C GLU A 9 1.64 8.81 7.91
N VAL A 10 1.95 10.05 7.57
CA VAL A 10 2.83 10.92 8.39
C VAL A 10 2.19 11.22 9.75
N ILE A 11 0.90 11.55 9.80
CA ILE A 11 0.16 11.77 11.05
C ILE A 11 0.23 10.54 11.95
N GLY A 12 0.08 9.36 11.38
CA GLY A 12 0.06 8.10 12.13
C GLY A 12 1.42 7.68 12.69
N VAL A 13 2.54 8.26 12.23
CA VAL A 13 3.89 7.84 12.61
C VAL A 13 4.67 8.95 13.33
N PHE A 14 4.75 10.15 12.78
CA PHE A 14 5.61 11.23 13.26
C PHE A 14 4.91 12.59 13.39
N GLY A 15 3.70 12.74 12.79
CA GLY A 15 3.01 14.01 12.78
C GLY A 15 2.48 14.41 14.14
N THR A 16 2.67 15.67 14.49
CA THR A 16 1.93 16.28 15.61
C THR A 16 0.62 16.84 15.10
N LEU A 17 -0.41 16.75 15.92
CA LEU A 17 -1.72 17.33 15.69
C LEU A 17 -2.04 18.25 16.87
N ASP A 18 -2.21 19.53 16.59
CA ASP A 18 -2.70 20.49 17.57
C ASP A 18 -4.15 20.87 17.21
N TRP A 19 -5.04 20.61 18.14
CA TRP A 19 -6.48 20.73 17.98
C TRP A 19 -6.89 22.12 18.39
N GLN A 20 -7.49 22.85 17.46
CA GLN A 20 -8.03 24.16 17.76
C GLN A 20 -9.53 24.17 17.47
N GLU A 21 -10.32 24.57 18.45
CA GLU A 21 -11.72 24.88 18.25
C GLU A 21 -11.84 26.33 17.80
N ALA A 22 -12.31 26.53 16.59
CA ALA A 22 -12.62 27.85 16.08
C ALA A 22 -14.13 27.96 15.89
N LYS A 23 -14.75 29.04 16.38
CA LYS A 23 -16.12 29.39 16.00
C LYS A 23 -16.15 29.67 14.51
N ARG A 24 -17.02 28.95 13.79
CA ARG A 24 -17.16 29.17 12.35
C ARG A 24 -17.60 30.60 12.08
N ALA A 25 -16.71 31.40 11.50
CA ALA A 25 -17.09 32.70 10.93
C ALA A 25 -17.91 32.43 9.67
N ASN A 26 -19.20 32.67 9.71
CA ASN A 26 -20.02 32.70 8.50
C ASN A 26 -19.86 34.05 7.80
N LEU A 27 -20.11 34.09 6.48
CA LEU A 27 -20.17 35.34 5.73
C LEU A 27 -21.12 36.35 6.41
N SER A 28 -22.17 35.88 7.08
CA SER A 28 -23.08 36.69 7.89
C SER A 28 -22.42 37.34 9.12
N THR A 29 -21.41 36.69 9.74
CA THR A 29 -20.64 37.28 10.86
C THR A 29 -19.68 38.36 10.40
N LEU A 30 -19.18 38.27 9.17
CA LEU A 30 -18.38 39.33 8.53
C LEU A 30 -19.17 40.60 8.22
N ILE A 31 -20.50 40.48 8.06
CA ILE A 31 -21.43 41.57 7.80
C ILE A 31 -22.34 41.92 9.01
N GLY A 32 -21.92 41.53 10.23
CA GLY A 32 -22.61 41.91 11.47
C GLY A 32 -23.73 40.97 11.93
N GLY A 33 -23.86 39.79 11.33
CA GLY A 33 -24.83 38.75 11.76
C GLY A 33 -24.32 37.89 12.92
N GLN A 34 -25.27 37.21 13.64
CA GLN A 34 -24.90 36.31 14.73
C GLN A 34 -24.21 35.04 14.20
N SER A 35 -23.13 34.59 14.90
CA SER A 35 -22.48 33.33 14.59
C SER A 35 -23.45 32.17 14.80
N SER A 36 -23.66 31.32 13.78
CA SER A 36 -24.28 30.02 13.97
C SER A 36 -23.34 29.24 14.88
N GLY A 37 -23.78 28.79 16.05
CA GLY A 37 -22.96 28.14 17.08
C GLY A 37 -22.29 26.81 16.73
N ILE A 38 -21.94 26.62 15.45
CA ILE A 38 -21.22 25.44 14.96
C ILE A 38 -19.72 25.66 15.18
N THR A 39 -19.15 24.93 16.11
CA THR A 39 -17.70 24.87 16.34
C THR A 39 -17.05 24.10 15.19
N GLN A 40 -16.16 24.73 14.47
CA GLN A 40 -15.31 24.05 13.50
C GLN A 40 -14.00 23.67 14.17
N VAL A 41 -13.65 22.39 14.09
CA VAL A 41 -12.36 21.90 14.56
C VAL A 41 -11.36 22.11 13.44
N SER A 42 -10.28 22.83 13.71
CA SER A 42 -9.13 22.96 12.83
C SER A 42 -7.95 22.17 13.40
N PHE A 43 -7.03 21.77 12.53
CA PHE A 43 -5.90 20.92 12.90
C PHE A 43 -4.60 21.57 12.41
N ALA A 44 -3.94 22.29 13.30
CA ALA A 44 -2.56 22.62 13.07
C ALA A 44 -1.72 21.33 13.19
N SER A 45 -0.83 21.11 12.23
CA SER A 45 -0.01 19.90 12.18
C SER A 45 1.40 20.23 11.71
N SER A 46 2.37 19.45 12.17
CA SER A 46 3.74 19.48 11.65
C SER A 46 3.88 18.88 10.25
N VAL A 47 2.79 18.37 9.66
CA VAL A 47 2.79 17.81 8.31
C VAL A 47 2.86 18.94 7.29
N ASP A 48 3.97 19.06 6.56
CA ASP A 48 4.11 19.97 5.44
C ASP A 48 3.47 19.38 4.19
N VAL A 49 2.16 19.63 4.01
CA VAL A 49 1.35 19.14 2.89
C VAL A 49 1.90 19.63 1.55
N HIS A 50 2.45 20.86 1.51
CA HIS A 50 3.03 21.44 0.31
C HIS A 50 4.29 20.66 -0.15
N ASN A 51 5.20 20.36 0.76
CA ASN A 51 6.38 19.57 0.44
C ASN A 51 6.06 18.10 0.15
N LEU A 52 5.07 17.51 0.83
CA LEU A 52 4.58 16.17 0.47
C LEU A 52 4.13 16.13 -0.99
N ARG A 53 3.38 17.12 -1.44
CA ARG A 53 2.93 17.20 -2.83
C ARG A 53 4.10 17.33 -3.82
N LYS A 54 5.12 18.14 -3.49
CA LYS A 54 6.34 18.23 -4.31
C LYS A 54 7.07 16.89 -4.41
N ILE A 55 7.21 16.19 -3.29
CA ILE A 55 7.83 14.85 -3.25
C ILE A 55 7.04 13.88 -4.14
N GLU A 56 5.71 13.88 -4.04
CA GLU A 56 4.87 13.05 -4.90
C GLU A 56 5.07 13.33 -6.40
N SER A 57 5.17 14.61 -6.78
CA SER A 57 5.43 15.00 -8.17
C SER A 57 6.79 14.50 -8.68
N HIS A 58 7.81 14.46 -7.80
CA HIS A 58 9.11 13.86 -8.14
C HIS A 58 9.02 12.34 -8.26
N LEU A 59 8.34 11.68 -7.32
CA LEU A 59 8.16 10.23 -7.32
C LEU A 59 7.37 9.73 -8.54
N GLN A 60 6.46 10.53 -9.08
CA GLN A 60 5.74 10.20 -10.31
C GLN A 60 6.67 9.97 -11.50
N LYS A 61 7.79 10.68 -11.56
CA LYS A 61 8.79 10.58 -12.63
C LYS A 61 9.82 9.48 -12.37
N LEU A 62 9.83 8.89 -11.17
CA LEU A 62 10.77 7.84 -10.82
C LEU A 62 10.44 6.57 -11.58
N GLN A 63 11.45 6.04 -12.24
CA GLN A 63 11.37 4.72 -12.90
C GLN A 63 11.90 3.64 -11.96
N SER A 64 11.38 2.42 -12.11
CA SER A 64 11.91 1.26 -11.41
C SER A 64 13.36 1.00 -11.83
N PRO A 65 14.23 0.56 -10.91
CA PRO A 65 15.62 0.29 -11.24
C PRO A 65 15.74 -0.89 -12.20
N VAL A 66 16.71 -0.81 -13.10
CA VAL A 66 17.10 -1.92 -13.97
C VAL A 66 18.06 -2.82 -13.20
N TRP A 67 18.00 -4.12 -13.44
CA TRP A 67 18.95 -5.09 -12.85
C TRP A 67 20.39 -4.73 -13.19
N PRO A 68 21.27 -4.49 -12.21
CA PRO A 68 22.65 -4.07 -12.46
C PRO A 68 23.53 -5.29 -12.78
N GLN A 69 23.57 -5.67 -14.04
CA GLN A 69 24.25 -6.89 -14.51
C GLN A 69 25.76 -6.91 -14.21
N ASP A 70 26.39 -5.77 -14.15
CA ASP A 70 27.80 -5.57 -13.78
C ASP A 70 28.09 -5.90 -12.30
N ILE A 71 27.07 -5.83 -11.43
CA ILE A 71 27.19 -6.08 -9.99
C ILE A 71 26.61 -7.44 -9.60
N LEU A 72 25.41 -7.74 -10.09
CA LEU A 72 24.65 -8.91 -9.66
C LEU A 72 24.69 -10.08 -10.65
N GLY A 73 25.45 -9.92 -11.76
CA GLY A 73 25.57 -10.92 -12.82
C GLY A 73 24.56 -10.73 -13.95
N SER A 74 24.90 -11.27 -15.10
CA SER A 74 24.08 -11.18 -16.32
C SER A 74 22.79 -11.99 -16.19
N ILE A 75 21.73 -11.49 -16.86
CA ILE A 75 20.46 -12.20 -16.99
C ILE A 75 20.60 -13.27 -18.10
N ASP A 76 20.20 -14.50 -17.80
CA ASP A 76 20.07 -15.54 -18.83
C ASP A 76 18.84 -15.25 -19.71
N GLN A 77 19.10 -14.74 -20.92
CA GLN A 77 18.05 -14.31 -21.84
C GLN A 77 17.17 -15.47 -22.33
N GLN A 78 17.72 -16.69 -22.42
CA GLN A 78 16.95 -17.85 -22.84
C GLN A 78 15.99 -18.28 -21.72
N ARG A 79 16.45 -18.30 -20.47
CA ARG A 79 15.59 -18.52 -19.31
C ARG A 79 14.56 -17.40 -19.17
N ALA A 80 14.95 -16.15 -19.31
CA ALA A 80 14.03 -15.00 -19.21
C ALA A 80 12.91 -15.09 -20.25
N SER A 81 13.20 -15.50 -21.50
CA SER A 81 12.19 -15.68 -22.52
C SER A 81 11.19 -16.79 -22.19
N ARG A 82 11.64 -17.93 -21.62
CA ARG A 82 10.72 -18.96 -21.13
C ARG A 82 9.91 -18.47 -19.91
N GLY A 83 10.59 -17.76 -19.01
CA GLY A 83 9.97 -17.13 -17.82
C GLY A 83 8.89 -16.13 -18.17
N GLU A 84 9.03 -15.39 -19.28
CA GLU A 84 7.99 -14.51 -19.79
C GLU A 84 6.69 -15.24 -20.09
N SER A 85 6.77 -16.41 -20.72
CA SER A 85 5.60 -17.23 -21.01
C SER A 85 4.91 -17.71 -19.72
N ILE A 86 5.70 -18.11 -18.73
CA ILE A 86 5.18 -18.48 -17.41
C ILE A 86 4.54 -17.26 -16.71
N PHE A 87 5.17 -16.11 -16.75
CA PHE A 87 4.61 -14.88 -16.18
C PHE A 87 3.25 -14.52 -16.80
N ASN A 88 3.11 -14.69 -18.11
CA ASN A 88 1.85 -14.42 -18.80
C ASN A 88 0.72 -15.36 -18.33
N GLU A 89 1.03 -16.59 -18.01
CA GLU A 89 0.03 -17.55 -17.53
C GLU A 89 -0.29 -17.40 -16.05
N TYR A 90 0.73 -17.16 -15.21
CA TYR A 90 0.59 -17.22 -13.74
C TYR A 90 0.37 -15.86 -13.08
N CYS A 91 0.85 -14.75 -13.66
CA CYS A 91 1.00 -13.49 -12.94
C CYS A 91 0.18 -12.33 -13.53
N VAL A 92 0.03 -12.25 -14.86
CA VAL A 92 -0.57 -11.09 -15.56
C VAL A 92 -2.04 -10.85 -15.17
N SER A 93 -2.79 -11.89 -14.77
CA SER A 93 -4.17 -11.72 -14.34
C SER A 93 -4.32 -10.80 -13.12
N CYS A 94 -3.29 -10.73 -12.27
CA CYS A 94 -3.24 -9.87 -11.11
C CYS A 94 -2.22 -8.72 -11.24
N HIS A 95 -1.06 -8.98 -11.88
CA HIS A 95 0.03 -8.02 -12.02
C HIS A 95 0.07 -7.43 -13.43
N ALA A 96 -0.56 -6.28 -13.62
CA ALA A 96 -0.59 -5.61 -14.90
C ALA A 96 0.81 -5.25 -15.40
N ARG A 97 1.07 -5.49 -16.68
CA ARG A 97 2.27 -5.00 -17.36
C ARG A 97 2.14 -3.49 -17.59
N ILE A 98 3.13 -2.75 -17.15
CA ILE A 98 3.20 -1.30 -17.32
C ILE A 98 4.57 -0.97 -17.89
N ASP A 99 4.60 -0.25 -19.02
CA ASP A 99 5.86 0.26 -19.55
C ASP A 99 6.48 1.24 -18.54
N ARG A 100 7.69 0.93 -18.06
CA ARG A 100 8.41 1.79 -17.12
C ARG A 100 8.84 3.11 -17.75
N ALA A 101 9.09 3.11 -19.06
CA ALA A 101 9.56 4.28 -19.81
C ALA A 101 8.44 5.26 -20.17
N ASP A 102 7.17 4.84 -20.11
CA ASP A 102 6.04 5.72 -20.37
C ASP A 102 5.89 6.76 -19.24
N PRO A 103 6.12 8.06 -19.51
CA PRO A 103 5.99 9.11 -18.50
C PRO A 103 4.53 9.34 -18.07
N ASP A 104 3.57 8.97 -18.92
CA ASP A 104 2.13 9.10 -18.67
C ASP A 104 1.48 7.82 -18.13
N ARG A 105 2.29 6.83 -17.78
CA ARG A 105 1.84 5.54 -17.30
C ARG A 105 0.82 5.66 -16.17
N ARG A 106 -0.25 4.91 -16.26
CA ARG A 106 -1.22 4.76 -15.19
C ARG A 106 -0.94 3.48 -14.41
N ILE A 107 -0.88 3.63 -13.09
CA ILE A 107 -0.73 2.47 -12.20
C ILE A 107 -2.07 1.73 -12.16
N ILE A 108 -2.06 0.47 -12.58
CA ILE A 108 -3.20 -0.45 -12.46
C ILE A 108 -2.98 -1.27 -11.19
N ALA A 109 -3.96 -1.26 -10.31
CA ALA A 109 -3.96 -2.05 -9.09
C ALA A 109 -5.12 -3.05 -9.16
N ASN A 110 -4.81 -4.31 -9.38
CA ASN A 110 -5.79 -5.38 -9.28
C ASN A 110 -6.04 -5.67 -7.78
N MET A 111 -7.28 -5.46 -7.38
CA MET A 111 -7.72 -5.71 -6.01
C MET A 111 -8.09 -7.18 -5.88
N SER A 112 -7.54 -7.85 -4.88
CA SER A 112 -7.85 -9.25 -4.61
C SER A 112 -8.28 -9.41 -3.16
N ARG A 113 -9.41 -10.06 -2.93
CA ARG A 113 -9.87 -10.35 -1.57
C ARG A 113 -8.81 -11.14 -0.81
N VAL A 114 -8.63 -10.82 0.45
CA VAL A 114 -7.65 -11.51 1.30
C VAL A 114 -7.95 -13.00 1.37
N SER A 115 -9.24 -13.39 1.40
CA SER A 115 -9.67 -14.79 1.35
C SER A 115 -9.24 -15.53 0.08
N ASP A 116 -9.22 -14.85 -1.07
CA ASP A 116 -8.90 -15.48 -2.35
C ASP A 116 -7.39 -15.69 -2.51
N VAL A 117 -6.59 -14.75 -2.01
CA VAL A 117 -5.12 -14.84 -2.03
C VAL A 117 -4.58 -15.72 -0.92
N GLY A 118 -5.27 -15.77 0.22
CA GLY A 118 -4.89 -16.55 1.41
C GLY A 118 -3.70 -16.01 2.20
N THR A 119 -3.24 -14.77 1.91
CA THR A 119 -2.16 -14.12 2.66
C THR A 119 -2.62 -13.68 4.04
N ASP A 120 -1.68 -13.27 4.91
CA ASP A 120 -2.01 -12.85 6.28
C ASP A 120 -3.11 -11.77 6.30
N PRO A 121 -4.22 -11.99 7.02
CA PRO A 121 -5.35 -11.08 7.00
C PRO A 121 -5.21 -9.92 7.99
N ARG A 122 -4.19 -9.94 8.86
CA ARG A 122 -4.14 -9.08 10.05
C ARG A 122 -4.18 -7.60 9.74
N MET A 123 -3.49 -7.17 8.69
CA MET A 123 -3.47 -5.76 8.33
C MET A 123 -4.84 -5.27 7.83
N SER A 124 -5.53 -6.07 7.02
CA SER A 124 -6.88 -5.74 6.55
C SER A 124 -7.90 -5.81 7.69
N GLU A 125 -7.84 -6.82 8.55
CA GLU A 125 -8.70 -6.94 9.73
C GLU A 125 -8.52 -5.76 10.67
N ASN A 126 -7.29 -5.32 10.94
CA ASN A 126 -7.05 -4.12 11.73
C ASN A 126 -7.66 -2.87 11.09
N SER A 127 -7.56 -2.73 9.77
CA SER A 127 -8.13 -1.60 9.06
C SER A 127 -9.67 -1.53 9.16
N ILE A 128 -10.33 -2.68 9.26
CA ILE A 128 -11.79 -2.78 9.34
C ILE A 128 -12.28 -2.72 10.78
N ASN A 129 -11.62 -3.45 11.68
CA ASN A 129 -12.15 -3.75 13.01
C ASN A 129 -11.62 -2.84 14.12
N ALA A 130 -10.47 -2.17 13.90
CA ALA A 130 -9.88 -1.31 14.93
C ALA A 130 -10.79 -0.13 15.25
N GLN A 131 -11.08 0.06 16.53
CA GLN A 131 -11.91 1.13 17.06
C GLN A 131 -11.09 2.04 17.98
N GLY A 132 -11.34 3.34 17.90
CA GLY A 132 -10.74 4.35 18.76
C GLY A 132 -11.76 5.28 19.37
N TYR A 133 -11.41 5.94 20.46
CA TYR A 133 -12.24 7.02 20.99
C TYR A 133 -12.16 8.24 20.08
N SER A 134 -13.33 8.79 19.72
CA SER A 134 -13.43 9.92 18.79
C SER A 134 -12.95 11.25 19.37
N GLY A 135 -12.91 11.37 20.71
CA GLY A 135 -12.49 12.59 21.38
C GLY A 135 -13.21 13.82 20.84
N ILE A 136 -12.45 14.82 20.44
CA ILE A 136 -12.94 16.07 19.84
C ILE A 136 -13.66 15.90 18.50
N LEU A 137 -13.44 14.78 17.79
CA LEU A 137 -14.13 14.47 16.55
C LEU A 137 -15.52 13.90 16.75
N ARG A 138 -15.94 13.67 17.99
CA ARG A 138 -17.26 13.16 18.29
C ARG A 138 -18.35 14.07 17.71
N ASN A 139 -19.42 13.47 17.18
CA ASN A 139 -20.56 14.14 16.54
C ASN A 139 -20.21 14.91 15.25
N GLN A 140 -19.06 14.62 14.63
CA GLN A 140 -18.72 15.12 13.32
C GLN A 140 -18.91 14.03 12.26
N TYR A 141 -19.28 14.44 11.05
CA TYR A 141 -19.26 13.54 9.88
C TYR A 141 -17.84 13.40 9.34
N VAL A 142 -17.51 12.22 8.83
CA VAL A 142 -16.18 11.96 8.25
C VAL A 142 -15.92 12.84 7.03
N GLY A 143 -16.88 12.95 6.12
CA GLY A 143 -16.80 13.78 4.93
C GLY A 143 -17.86 14.89 4.91
N LEU A 144 -18.24 15.33 3.71
CA LEU A 144 -19.18 16.41 3.48
C LEU A 144 -20.48 15.94 2.81
N GLU A 145 -20.59 14.64 2.50
CA GLU A 145 -21.71 14.08 1.77
C GLU A 145 -22.84 13.65 2.70
N VAL A 146 -24.08 13.72 2.19
CA VAL A 146 -25.26 13.22 2.90
C VAL A 146 -25.17 11.68 3.00
N GLY A 147 -25.34 11.15 4.20
CA GLY A 147 -25.22 9.70 4.46
C GLY A 147 -23.81 9.24 4.86
N ASP A 148 -22.89 10.17 5.06
CA ASP A 148 -21.55 9.88 5.55
C ASP A 148 -21.55 9.39 7.01
N ILE A 149 -20.43 8.77 7.43
CA ILE A 149 -20.28 8.19 8.76
C ILE A 149 -20.26 9.29 9.82
N LEU A 150 -21.21 9.24 10.75
CA LEU A 150 -21.18 10.07 11.96
C LEU A 150 -20.25 9.41 13.00
N LEU A 151 -19.27 10.16 13.48
CA LEU A 151 -18.33 9.71 14.51
C LEU A 151 -19.01 9.76 15.89
N ASP A 152 -19.37 8.62 16.43
CA ASP A 152 -19.90 8.52 17.81
C ASP A 152 -18.73 8.48 18.82
N ARG A 153 -19.00 8.17 20.09
CA ARG A 153 -18.02 8.08 21.18
C ARG A 153 -16.82 7.17 20.83
N LYS A 154 -17.08 6.07 20.14
CA LYS A 154 -16.09 5.21 19.48
C LYS A 154 -16.41 5.12 18.01
N ALA A 155 -15.39 5.12 17.17
CA ALA A 155 -15.54 5.00 15.74
C ALA A 155 -14.40 4.18 15.14
N PRO A 156 -14.55 3.65 13.91
CA PRO A 156 -13.47 2.97 13.22
C PRO A 156 -12.23 3.86 13.11
N VAL A 157 -11.06 3.30 13.44
CA VAL A 157 -9.79 4.07 13.35
C VAL A 157 -9.55 4.60 11.95
N ALA A 158 -9.93 3.85 10.91
CA ALA A 158 -9.85 4.32 9.52
C ALA A 158 -10.69 5.58 9.27
N ALA A 159 -11.88 5.66 9.86
CA ALA A 159 -12.75 6.83 9.76
C ALA A 159 -12.17 8.04 10.53
N LEU A 160 -11.66 7.81 11.74
CA LEU A 160 -10.99 8.85 12.53
C LEU A 160 -9.77 9.41 11.82
N LEU A 161 -8.91 8.53 11.27
CA LEU A 161 -7.72 8.94 10.51
C LEU A 161 -8.11 9.70 9.23
N THR A 162 -9.16 9.26 8.54
CA THR A 162 -9.66 9.96 7.35
C THR A 162 -10.10 11.37 7.71
N LYS A 163 -10.88 11.53 8.78
CA LYS A 163 -11.33 12.85 9.24
C LYS A 163 -10.16 13.75 9.66
N ALA A 164 -9.22 13.23 10.44
CA ALA A 164 -8.02 13.94 10.84
C ALA A 164 -7.20 14.41 9.61
N THR A 165 -6.99 13.51 8.66
CA THR A 165 -6.26 13.79 7.41
C THR A 165 -6.93 14.90 6.59
N LEU A 166 -8.25 14.80 6.37
CA LEU A 166 -9.01 15.80 5.64
C LEU A 166 -8.88 17.18 6.31
N ASN A 167 -8.99 17.23 7.62
CA ASN A 167 -8.90 18.48 8.36
C ASN A 167 -7.47 19.08 8.33
N VAL A 168 -6.42 18.24 8.40
CA VAL A 168 -5.03 18.72 8.24
C VAL A 168 -4.81 19.31 6.84
N VAL A 169 -5.24 18.61 5.79
CA VAL A 169 -5.11 19.12 4.41
C VAL A 169 -5.92 20.40 4.19
N ALA A 170 -7.07 20.51 4.85
CA ALA A 170 -7.94 21.68 4.76
C ALA A 170 -7.50 22.86 5.64
N THR A 171 -6.52 22.70 6.54
CA THR A 171 -6.04 23.74 7.44
C THR A 171 -4.78 24.39 6.86
N PRO A 172 -4.77 25.72 6.66
CA PRO A 172 -3.56 26.43 6.22
C PRO A 172 -2.43 26.31 7.25
N ASP A 173 -1.20 26.13 6.77
CA ASP A 173 -0.01 25.98 7.62
C ASP A 173 0.18 27.18 8.57
N PRO A 174 0.11 27.01 9.89
CA PRO A 174 0.21 28.12 10.85
C PRO A 174 1.60 28.75 10.93
N ASP A 175 2.66 28.03 10.54
CA ASP A 175 4.05 28.48 10.71
C ASP A 175 4.52 29.38 9.53
N LYS A 176 3.74 29.48 8.47
CA LYS A 176 4.05 30.33 7.33
C LYS A 176 3.50 31.74 7.47
N TRP A 177 4.21 32.71 6.88
CA TRP A 177 3.73 34.08 6.82
C TRP A 177 2.37 34.19 6.10
N PHE A 178 1.51 35.12 6.53
CA PHE A 178 0.08 35.18 6.17
C PHE A 178 -0.21 35.04 4.67
N PHE A 179 0.45 35.82 3.81
CA PHE A 179 0.19 35.73 2.36
C PHE A 179 0.70 34.41 1.74
N GLN A 180 1.88 33.94 2.14
CA GLN A 180 2.43 32.68 1.67
C GLN A 180 1.55 31.49 2.12
N ARG A 181 1.09 31.51 3.36
CA ARG A 181 0.19 30.52 3.95
C ARG A 181 -1.09 30.36 3.12
N TRP A 182 -1.75 31.48 2.77
CA TRP A 182 -2.99 31.45 2.01
C TRP A 182 -2.77 31.12 0.53
N THR A 183 -1.72 31.63 -0.10
CA THR A 183 -1.40 31.30 -1.49
C THR A 183 -1.04 29.85 -1.66
N ASP A 184 -0.18 29.29 -0.80
CA ASP A 184 0.19 27.88 -0.82
C ASP A 184 -1.04 26.99 -0.59
N TRP A 185 -1.88 27.35 0.38
CA TRP A 185 -3.10 26.61 0.69
C TRP A 185 -4.09 26.59 -0.49
N ILE A 186 -4.36 27.73 -1.12
CA ILE A 186 -5.25 27.80 -2.30
C ILE A 186 -4.68 26.96 -3.44
N VAL A 187 -3.38 27.06 -3.71
CA VAL A 187 -2.71 26.30 -4.76
C VAL A 187 -2.78 24.79 -4.43
N ASP A 188 -2.50 24.40 -3.20
CA ASP A 188 -2.47 23.00 -2.81
C ASP A 188 -3.86 22.37 -2.82
N ILE A 189 -4.90 23.09 -2.35
CA ILE A 189 -6.29 22.61 -2.44
C ILE A 189 -6.74 22.55 -3.91
N THR A 190 -6.48 23.58 -4.70
CA THR A 190 -6.87 23.59 -6.12
C THR A 190 -6.23 22.43 -6.87
N LYS A 191 -4.94 22.18 -6.65
CA LYS A 191 -4.25 21.04 -7.27
C LYS A 191 -4.70 19.69 -6.73
N ALA A 192 -5.00 19.59 -5.43
CA ALA A 192 -5.48 18.34 -4.84
C ALA A 192 -6.86 17.93 -5.37
N PHE A 193 -7.76 18.87 -5.59
CA PHE A 193 -9.14 18.60 -5.97
C PHE A 193 -9.44 18.74 -7.46
N PHE A 194 -8.81 19.71 -8.14
CA PHE A 194 -9.17 20.06 -9.52
C PHE A 194 -8.09 19.77 -10.56
N HIS A 195 -6.81 19.86 -10.19
CA HIS A 195 -5.68 19.69 -11.11
C HIS A 195 -4.62 18.75 -10.51
N ASN A 196 -5.06 17.58 -10.04
CA ASN A 196 -4.13 16.60 -9.54
C ASN A 196 -3.36 15.97 -10.71
N GLU A 197 -2.11 16.40 -10.90
CA GLU A 197 -1.18 15.83 -11.89
C GLU A 197 -0.91 14.35 -11.62
N ILE A 198 -1.02 13.95 -10.35
CA ILE A 198 -0.82 12.57 -9.94
C ILE A 198 -2.12 11.80 -10.14
N LYS A 199 -2.19 11.10 -11.26
CA LYS A 199 -3.34 10.24 -11.57
C LYS A 199 -3.45 9.14 -10.52
N SER A 200 -4.61 9.00 -9.88
CA SER A 200 -4.88 7.87 -8.99
C SER A 200 -4.78 6.55 -9.77
N SER A 201 -4.32 5.49 -9.10
CA SER A 201 -4.30 4.15 -9.70
C SER A 201 -5.72 3.71 -10.09
N ILE A 202 -5.81 3.03 -11.23
CA ILE A 202 -7.04 2.35 -11.64
C ILE A 202 -7.18 1.12 -10.75
N LYS A 203 -8.24 1.06 -9.98
CA LYS A 203 -8.57 -0.13 -9.18
C LYS A 203 -9.54 -1.00 -9.98
N GLN A 204 -9.23 -2.27 -10.09
CA GLN A 204 -10.06 -3.29 -10.72
C GLN A 204 -9.87 -4.62 -9.99
N GLY A 205 -10.62 -5.65 -10.35
CA GLY A 205 -10.45 -7.00 -9.83
C GLY A 205 -11.51 -7.40 -8.81
N ASN A 206 -11.20 -8.43 -8.03
CA ASN A 206 -12.13 -9.06 -7.11
C ASN A 206 -12.07 -8.43 -5.71
N TYR A 207 -12.89 -7.43 -5.47
CA TYR A 207 -13.07 -6.78 -4.17
C TYR A 207 -14.50 -6.23 -4.08
N ASP A 208 -14.92 -5.85 -2.89
CA ASP A 208 -16.23 -5.22 -2.70
C ASP A 208 -16.07 -3.68 -2.70
N PRO A 209 -16.45 -2.99 -3.80
CA PRO A 209 -16.39 -1.54 -3.85
C PRO A 209 -17.60 -0.87 -3.22
N ASP A 210 -18.69 -1.62 -2.89
CA ASP A 210 -19.87 -1.06 -2.27
C ASP A 210 -19.61 -0.63 -0.83
N THR A 211 -19.57 0.66 -0.63
CA THR A 211 -19.38 1.28 0.69
C THR A 211 -20.66 1.74 1.34
N THR A 212 -21.82 1.48 0.74
CA THR A 212 -23.13 1.95 1.22
C THR A 212 -23.55 1.18 2.47
N ALA A 213 -23.53 -0.16 2.38
CA ALA A 213 -23.91 -1.03 3.48
C ALA A 213 -22.76 -1.26 4.48
N SER A 214 -21.52 -1.28 3.99
CA SER A 214 -20.31 -1.50 4.80
C SER A 214 -19.17 -0.62 4.30
N PRO A 215 -19.03 0.62 4.79
CA PRO A 215 -18.07 1.60 4.29
C PRO A 215 -16.60 1.14 4.29
N LEU A 216 -16.27 0.14 5.10
CA LEU A 216 -14.91 -0.38 5.22
C LEU A 216 -14.70 -1.74 4.53
N ALA A 217 -15.74 -2.34 3.94
CA ALA A 217 -15.65 -3.67 3.31
C ALA A 217 -14.60 -3.73 2.19
N SER A 218 -14.43 -2.64 1.43
CA SER A 218 -13.43 -2.53 0.37
C SER A 218 -11.98 -2.62 0.88
N LEU A 219 -11.75 -2.48 2.17
CA LEU A 219 -10.42 -2.65 2.79
C LEU A 219 -10.03 -4.11 2.98
N ASN A 220 -10.97 -5.06 2.85
CA ASN A 220 -10.68 -6.49 2.94
C ASN A 220 -10.13 -7.06 1.63
N ALA A 221 -9.24 -6.30 1.00
CA ALA A 221 -8.56 -6.68 -0.23
C ALA A 221 -7.16 -6.07 -0.28
N TYR A 222 -6.22 -6.82 -0.85
CA TYR A 222 -4.88 -6.33 -1.13
C TYR A 222 -4.72 -5.95 -2.61
N LYS A 223 -3.76 -5.08 -2.87
CA LYS A 223 -3.47 -4.55 -4.21
C LYS A 223 -2.33 -5.32 -4.84
N ALA A 224 -2.60 -6.03 -5.91
CA ALA A 224 -1.56 -6.52 -6.80
C ALA A 224 -1.19 -5.38 -7.78
N ARG A 225 0.07 -4.94 -7.72
CA ARG A 225 0.62 -3.88 -8.57
C ARG A 225 1.52 -4.46 -9.64
N SER A 226 1.91 -3.64 -10.64
CA SER A 226 2.99 -4.00 -11.56
C SER A 226 4.23 -4.45 -10.81
N LEU A 227 4.93 -5.43 -11.36
CA LEU A 227 6.15 -5.99 -10.78
C LEU A 227 7.43 -5.32 -11.30
N ASN A 228 7.32 -4.15 -11.93
CA ASN A 228 8.50 -3.39 -12.36
C ASN A 228 9.42 -3.10 -11.17
N GLY A 229 10.68 -3.54 -11.25
CA GLY A 229 11.67 -3.40 -10.18
C GLY A 229 11.44 -4.32 -8.98
N ILE A 230 10.63 -5.35 -9.10
CA ILE A 230 10.31 -6.28 -8.01
C ILE A 230 11.57 -6.91 -7.39
N TRP A 231 12.60 -7.12 -8.19
CA TRP A 231 13.85 -7.67 -7.72
C TRP A 231 14.52 -6.86 -6.60
N ALA A 232 14.26 -5.53 -6.55
CA ALA A 232 14.87 -4.61 -5.59
C ALA A 232 14.02 -4.39 -4.32
N THR A 233 12.91 -5.10 -4.14
CA THR A 233 11.92 -4.79 -3.09
C THR A 233 11.79 -5.85 -2.00
N ALA A 234 12.79 -6.73 -1.87
CA ALA A 234 12.81 -7.72 -0.79
C ALA A 234 12.74 -7.05 0.62
N PRO A 235 12.12 -7.69 1.62
CA PRO A 235 11.42 -8.97 1.59
C PRO A 235 10.01 -8.87 1.02
N TYR A 236 9.43 -10.01 0.66
CA TYR A 236 8.18 -10.11 -0.10
C TYR A 236 6.97 -10.44 0.76
N LEU A 237 5.79 -10.43 0.12
CA LEU A 237 4.46 -10.28 0.69
C LEU A 237 4.29 -8.93 1.41
N HIS A 238 3.04 -8.57 1.72
CA HIS A 238 2.73 -7.27 2.33
C HIS A 238 3.28 -7.10 3.76
N ASN A 239 3.63 -8.21 4.42
CA ASN A 239 4.15 -8.25 5.79
C ASN A 239 5.65 -8.59 5.85
N GLY A 240 6.33 -8.75 4.70
CA GLY A 240 7.75 -9.08 4.64
C GLY A 240 8.10 -10.51 5.07
N SER A 241 7.13 -11.43 5.09
CA SER A 241 7.29 -12.79 5.61
C SER A 241 8.01 -13.77 4.69
N VAL A 242 8.44 -13.32 3.50
CA VAL A 242 9.17 -14.15 2.54
C VAL A 242 10.43 -13.43 2.08
N PRO A 243 11.64 -13.98 2.34
CA PRO A 243 12.89 -13.25 2.18
C PRO A 243 13.33 -13.04 0.73
N THR A 244 13.01 -13.97 -0.19
CA THR A 244 13.48 -13.93 -1.58
C THR A 244 12.35 -14.23 -2.57
N LEU A 245 12.52 -13.84 -3.85
CA LEU A 245 11.55 -14.21 -4.91
C LEU A 245 11.51 -15.72 -5.13
N TYR A 246 12.64 -16.42 -4.99
CA TYR A 246 12.64 -17.90 -5.07
C TYR A 246 11.73 -18.48 -4.00
N ASP A 247 11.90 -18.05 -2.75
CA ASP A 247 11.06 -18.53 -1.64
C ASP A 247 9.58 -18.16 -1.84
N LEU A 248 9.27 -17.02 -2.51
CA LEU A 248 7.90 -16.65 -2.84
C LEU A 248 7.21 -17.65 -3.79
N LEU A 249 7.98 -18.30 -4.66
CA LEU A 249 7.48 -19.31 -5.60
C LEU A 249 7.32 -20.69 -4.95
N LEU A 250 7.75 -20.86 -3.68
CA LEU A 250 7.55 -22.07 -2.91
C LEU A 250 6.24 -22.01 -2.11
N PRO A 251 5.64 -23.16 -1.79
CA PRO A 251 4.52 -23.23 -0.87
C PRO A 251 4.96 -23.01 0.58
N LYS A 252 4.04 -22.58 1.42
CA LYS A 252 4.19 -22.74 2.87
C LYS A 252 4.14 -24.23 3.23
N LYS A 253 5.00 -24.68 4.17
CA LYS A 253 4.92 -26.02 4.74
C LYS A 253 3.66 -26.15 5.59
N CYS A 254 2.88 -27.19 5.35
CA CYS A 254 1.69 -27.55 6.11
C CYS A 254 1.89 -28.90 6.81
N GLU A 255 1.08 -29.19 7.80
CA GLU A 255 1.07 -30.49 8.44
C GLU A 255 0.72 -31.58 7.42
N GLY A 256 1.53 -32.63 7.36
CA GLY A 256 1.39 -33.76 6.41
C GLY A 256 2.09 -33.51 5.05
N ASP A 257 2.68 -32.35 4.79
CA ASP A 257 3.52 -32.17 3.61
C ASP A 257 4.82 -33.00 3.73
N PRO A 258 5.40 -33.46 2.60
CA PRO A 258 6.65 -34.26 2.60
C PRO A 258 7.81 -33.52 3.28
N GLU A 259 8.62 -34.22 4.06
CA GLU A 259 9.77 -33.64 4.76
C GLU A 259 10.90 -33.20 3.81
N ASP A 260 11.03 -33.87 2.67
CA ASP A 260 12.02 -33.62 1.63
C ASP A 260 11.58 -32.56 0.60
N GLY A 261 10.42 -31.96 0.79
CA GLY A 261 9.91 -30.88 -0.06
C GLY A 261 10.64 -29.55 0.13
N GLU A 262 10.60 -28.70 -0.89
CA GLU A 262 11.08 -27.31 -0.80
C GLU A 262 9.92 -26.40 -0.35
N TYR A 263 10.13 -25.66 0.76
CA TYR A 263 9.12 -24.78 1.37
C TYR A 263 9.68 -23.40 1.69
N ARG A 264 8.78 -22.44 1.87
CA ARG A 264 9.11 -21.13 2.46
C ARG A 264 9.67 -21.35 3.87
N PRO A 265 10.70 -20.59 4.29
CA PRO A 265 11.22 -20.72 5.64
C PRO A 265 10.17 -20.26 6.68
N ASP A 266 10.05 -21.05 7.77
CA ASP A 266 9.22 -20.66 8.91
C ASP A 266 9.91 -19.59 9.77
N GLN A 267 11.24 -19.57 9.79
CA GLN A 267 12.05 -18.57 10.45
C GLN A 267 13.25 -18.20 9.57
N PHE A 268 13.62 -16.94 9.56
CA PHE A 268 14.80 -16.47 8.83
C PHE A 268 15.40 -15.22 9.49
N GLN A 269 16.67 -14.93 9.17
CA GLN A 269 17.35 -13.77 9.71
C GLN A 269 17.06 -12.52 8.87
N VAL A 270 16.82 -11.38 9.53
CA VAL A 270 16.65 -10.07 8.92
C VAL A 270 17.70 -9.08 9.42
N GLY A 271 18.01 -8.06 8.59
CA GLY A 271 19.00 -7.04 8.88
C GLY A 271 20.30 -7.13 8.02
N SER A 272 20.43 -8.13 7.14
CA SER A 272 21.50 -8.16 6.17
C SER A 272 21.31 -7.06 5.11
N ARG A 273 22.45 -6.52 4.63
CA ARG A 273 22.53 -5.67 3.44
C ARG A 273 23.08 -6.40 2.23
N GLU A 274 23.44 -7.67 2.39
CA GLU A 274 23.92 -8.51 1.29
C GLU A 274 22.73 -9.02 0.48
N PHE A 275 22.84 -8.86 -0.84
CA PHE A 275 21.84 -9.33 -1.79
C PHE A 275 22.25 -10.71 -2.34
N ASP A 276 21.30 -11.62 -2.45
CA ASP A 276 21.44 -12.93 -3.08
C ASP A 276 20.88 -12.86 -4.53
N PRO A 277 21.75 -12.78 -5.55
CA PRO A 277 21.30 -12.66 -6.94
C PRO A 277 20.72 -13.97 -7.51
N ALA A 278 21.00 -15.11 -6.87
CA ALA A 278 20.47 -16.40 -7.32
C ALA A 278 19.04 -16.61 -6.87
N LYS A 279 18.73 -16.24 -5.62
CA LYS A 279 17.36 -16.31 -5.08
C LYS A 279 16.57 -15.01 -5.27
N VAL A 280 17.23 -13.94 -5.65
CA VAL A 280 16.68 -12.58 -5.84
C VAL A 280 16.04 -12.06 -4.56
N GLY A 281 16.87 -11.61 -3.65
CA GLY A 281 16.43 -11.09 -2.35
C GLY A 281 17.59 -10.81 -1.41
N LEU A 282 17.28 -10.47 -0.16
CA LEU A 282 18.30 -10.27 0.86
C LEU A 282 18.73 -11.60 1.47
N LYS A 283 20.03 -11.72 1.79
CA LYS A 283 20.57 -12.87 2.50
C LYS A 283 19.83 -13.04 3.82
N SER A 284 19.29 -14.22 4.06
CA SER A 284 18.38 -14.52 5.18
C SER A 284 18.94 -15.55 6.17
N SER A 285 20.21 -15.92 6.04
CA SER A 285 20.90 -16.86 6.93
C SER A 285 22.40 -16.66 6.92
N GLY A 286 23.13 -17.33 7.84
CA GLY A 286 24.59 -17.31 7.89
C GLY A 286 25.20 -16.06 8.49
N TYR A 287 24.45 -15.21 9.17
CA TYR A 287 24.92 -14.03 9.89
C TYR A 287 24.09 -13.85 11.20
N LYS A 288 24.56 -12.98 12.09
CA LYS A 288 23.83 -12.64 13.31
C LYS A 288 22.89 -11.46 13.03
N GLY A 289 21.60 -11.73 12.97
CA GLY A 289 20.53 -10.74 12.76
C GLY A 289 19.38 -10.97 13.73
N SER A 290 18.30 -10.21 13.54
CA SER A 290 17.03 -10.49 14.21
C SER A 290 16.30 -11.62 13.50
N THR A 291 15.61 -12.48 14.26
CA THR A 291 14.84 -13.56 13.67
C THR A 291 13.43 -13.09 13.33
N PHE A 292 13.03 -13.25 12.06
CA PHE A 292 11.64 -13.13 11.66
C PHE A 292 10.97 -14.49 11.81
N ASP A 293 9.92 -14.55 12.62
CA ASP A 293 9.17 -15.76 12.91
C ASP A 293 7.77 -15.68 12.28
N THR A 294 7.49 -16.55 11.31
CA THR A 294 6.24 -16.56 10.56
C THR A 294 5.07 -17.17 11.35
N SER A 295 5.32 -17.78 12.48
CA SER A 295 4.28 -18.32 13.38
C SER A 295 3.61 -17.22 14.21
N LEU A 296 4.25 -16.06 14.35
CA LEU A 296 3.70 -14.94 15.09
C LEU A 296 2.51 -14.32 14.35
N LYS A 297 1.56 -13.80 15.11
CA LYS A 297 0.36 -13.16 14.58
C LYS A 297 0.71 -11.95 13.71
N GLY A 298 0.27 -11.97 12.46
CA GLY A 298 0.57 -10.92 11.48
C GLY A 298 1.79 -11.21 10.60
N ASN A 299 2.53 -12.27 10.90
CA ASN A 299 3.76 -12.66 10.20
C ASN A 299 3.59 -13.86 9.27
N SER A 300 2.38 -14.37 9.09
CA SER A 300 2.17 -15.56 8.27
C SER A 300 2.75 -15.42 6.87
N ASN A 301 3.49 -16.45 6.42
CA ASN A 301 4.03 -16.57 5.07
C ASN A 301 3.11 -17.35 4.13
N ALA A 302 1.85 -17.62 4.52
CA ALA A 302 0.86 -18.33 3.73
C ALA A 302 0.33 -17.49 2.55
N GLY A 303 -0.35 -18.17 1.64
CA GLY A 303 -1.06 -17.57 0.51
C GLY A 303 -0.16 -17.12 -0.65
N HIS A 304 -0.78 -16.60 -1.71
CA HIS A 304 -0.08 -16.26 -2.96
C HIS A 304 0.72 -17.46 -3.52
N GLU A 305 0.17 -18.66 -3.39
CA GLU A 305 0.85 -19.92 -3.71
C GLU A 305 0.47 -20.43 -5.12
N TYR A 306 0.39 -19.49 -6.08
CA TYR A 306 0.02 -19.79 -7.48
C TYR A 306 1.03 -20.72 -8.16
N ALA A 307 2.32 -20.48 -7.92
CA ALA A 307 3.41 -21.26 -8.51
C ALA A 307 3.48 -22.71 -7.96
N SER A 308 2.85 -23.00 -6.84
CA SER A 308 2.76 -24.33 -6.26
C SER A 308 1.40 -25.01 -6.47
N GLY A 309 0.47 -24.33 -7.14
CA GLY A 309 -0.87 -24.84 -7.39
C GLY A 309 -1.77 -24.91 -6.14
N LYS A 310 -1.40 -24.26 -5.04
CA LYS A 310 -2.20 -24.22 -3.81
C LYS A 310 -3.21 -23.05 -3.77
N THR A 311 -3.00 -22.00 -4.60
CA THR A 311 -3.92 -20.87 -4.71
C THR A 311 -4.54 -20.83 -6.10
N ALA A 312 -5.87 -20.73 -6.17
CA ALA A 312 -6.59 -20.54 -7.42
C ALA A 312 -6.46 -19.10 -7.94
N GLN A 313 -6.40 -18.93 -9.25
CA GLN A 313 -6.47 -17.62 -9.88
C GLN A 313 -7.85 -16.98 -9.67
N LEU A 314 -7.98 -15.67 -9.94
CA LEU A 314 -9.22 -14.92 -9.76
C LEU A 314 -10.43 -15.49 -10.53
N ASN A 315 -10.16 -16.21 -11.61
CA ASN A 315 -11.18 -16.93 -12.39
C ASN A 315 -11.50 -18.34 -11.87
N GLY A 316 -10.94 -18.74 -10.70
CA GLY A 316 -11.12 -20.04 -10.06
C GLY A 316 -10.22 -21.16 -10.62
N LYS A 317 -9.40 -20.89 -11.65
CA LYS A 317 -8.51 -21.90 -12.24
C LYS A 317 -7.31 -22.14 -11.32
N VAL A 318 -7.08 -23.38 -10.95
CA VAL A 318 -5.84 -23.83 -10.31
C VAL A 318 -4.84 -24.23 -11.38
N LEU A 319 -3.66 -23.63 -11.36
CA LEU A 319 -2.58 -23.93 -12.28
C LEU A 319 -1.74 -25.11 -11.77
N LYS A 320 -1.02 -25.78 -12.65
CA LYS A 320 -0.08 -26.85 -12.27
C LYS A 320 1.05 -26.28 -11.40
N PRO A 321 1.62 -27.03 -10.46
CA PRO A 321 2.85 -26.62 -9.79
C PRO A 321 3.99 -26.43 -10.79
N LEU A 322 4.75 -25.34 -10.64
CA LEU A 322 5.96 -25.09 -11.43
C LEU A 322 7.07 -26.01 -10.94
N THR A 323 7.77 -26.62 -11.90
CA THR A 323 9.03 -27.33 -11.65
C THR A 323 10.12 -26.37 -11.15
N LYS A 324 11.22 -26.90 -10.65
CA LYS A 324 12.36 -26.09 -10.21
C LYS A 324 12.93 -25.24 -11.36
N ASP A 325 13.06 -25.83 -12.55
CA ASP A 325 13.57 -25.11 -13.72
C ASP A 325 12.60 -24.01 -14.18
N GLU A 326 11.29 -24.25 -14.17
CA GLU A 326 10.29 -23.23 -14.48
C GLU A 326 10.32 -22.07 -13.47
N LYS A 327 10.56 -22.34 -12.18
CA LYS A 327 10.74 -21.28 -11.18
C LYS A 327 12.00 -20.45 -11.45
N LEU A 328 13.12 -21.09 -11.83
CA LEU A 328 14.34 -20.39 -12.21
C LEU A 328 14.17 -19.57 -13.50
N ASP A 329 13.46 -20.09 -14.48
CA ASP A 329 13.12 -19.35 -15.70
C ASP A 329 12.29 -18.11 -15.38
N LEU A 330 11.28 -18.24 -14.50
CA LEU A 330 10.48 -17.11 -14.05
C LEU A 330 11.29 -16.07 -13.28
N LEU A 331 12.26 -16.49 -12.44
CA LEU A 331 13.15 -15.55 -11.75
C LEU A 331 13.99 -14.74 -12.72
N GLU A 332 14.55 -15.34 -13.76
CA GLU A 332 15.31 -14.61 -14.78
C GLU A 332 14.45 -13.57 -15.49
N TYR A 333 13.19 -13.88 -15.77
CA TYR A 333 12.26 -12.89 -16.32
C TYR A 333 11.97 -11.76 -15.32
N LEU A 334 11.74 -12.07 -14.03
CA LEU A 334 11.45 -11.04 -13.02
C LEU A 334 12.61 -10.06 -12.80
N LYS A 335 13.87 -10.47 -13.09
CA LYS A 335 15.04 -9.56 -13.12
C LYS A 335 14.95 -8.53 -14.25
N THR A 336 14.21 -8.82 -15.34
CA THR A 336 14.06 -7.90 -16.47
C THR A 336 13.04 -6.81 -16.21
N LEU A 337 12.13 -7.01 -15.25
CA LEU A 337 11.09 -6.06 -14.84
C LEU A 337 11.70 -5.01 -13.87
#